data_74bb0ff5fe103dc6ef309f21f0bbac43
#
_entry.id   74bb0ff5fe103dc6ef309f21f0bbac43
#
_cell.length_a   1.000
_cell.length_b   1.000
_cell.length_c   1.000
_cell.angle_alpha   90.00
_cell.angle_beta   90.00
_cell.angle_gamma   90.00
#
_symmetry.space_group_name_H-M   'P 1'
#
loop_
_entity.id
_entity.type
_entity.pdbx_description
1 polymer ?
#
loop_
_entity_poly.entity_id
_entity_poly.type
_entity_poly.pdbx_seq_one_letter_code
_entity_poly.pdbx_strand_id
1 'polypeptide(L)'
;MPYFDHSATTPLHPNVEKIMDEVSRLNFGNPSSIYSSGRKSKSIIESTRRIIAEAIEANNDEIFFTGSGTESNNMVLWSLIFGEKKHVITSAIEHPAILKVIDSLASFNIESSILSVDSNGRVNPADLKSAIKPNTGLISIMAVNNEVGTIQPIEELTQISREEKIPFHSDTVQAFGKMPLSVKDLGAEYLSFSAHKFYGPKGVGFLYKKKSAELNPLIIGGGQENSFRAGTENISGIAGLGEAVRLISEKLNNRINHLSELESFFISKINNQFPNAIYNGHPKYHVPGVISISFAGHSSDVVLAKLDRKGIELSSGSACGSGIVKPSMVLKEMGISDEQNLSTLRISFGRSNTKEEIEILVNELNRIING
;
A
#
# COMPACT_ATOMS: atom_id res chain seq x y z
N MET A 1 13.96 -20.60 -0.95
CA MET A 1 14.00 -19.90 0.35
C MET A 1 12.60 -19.38 0.65
N PRO A 2 12.04 -19.67 1.82
CA PRO A 2 10.74 -19.14 2.20
C PRO A 2 10.80 -17.63 2.38
N TYR A 3 9.95 -16.90 1.62
CA TYR A 3 9.84 -15.45 1.66
C TYR A 3 8.49 -15.04 2.25
N PHE A 4 8.50 -14.38 3.39
CA PHE A 4 7.32 -13.98 4.14
C PHE A 4 7.22 -12.45 4.36
N ASP A 5 7.75 -11.66 3.41
CA ASP A 5 7.72 -10.19 3.48
C ASP A 5 7.02 -9.54 2.27
N HIS A 6 5.91 -10.15 1.84
CA HIS A 6 5.13 -9.68 0.69
C HIS A 6 4.48 -8.29 0.90
N SER A 7 4.38 -7.81 2.13
CA SER A 7 3.96 -6.44 2.43
C SER A 7 5.04 -5.39 2.16
N ALA A 8 6.33 -5.77 2.21
CA ALA A 8 7.43 -4.88 1.81
C ALA A 8 7.54 -4.79 0.29
N THR A 9 7.61 -5.91 -0.40
CA THR A 9 7.61 -6.02 -1.87
C THR A 9 7.23 -7.42 -2.29
N THR A 10 6.79 -7.59 -3.52
CA THR A 10 6.55 -8.94 -4.08
C THR A 10 7.55 -9.25 -5.19
N PRO A 11 7.90 -10.54 -5.40
CA PRO A 11 8.64 -10.93 -6.60
C PRO A 11 7.80 -10.63 -7.85
N LEU A 12 8.46 -10.33 -8.96
CA LEU A 12 7.80 -10.10 -10.24
C LEU A 12 7.08 -11.39 -10.69
N HIS A 13 5.85 -11.27 -11.20
CA HIS A 13 5.15 -12.42 -11.75
C HIS A 13 5.79 -12.85 -13.09
N PRO A 14 6.03 -14.14 -13.40
CA PRO A 14 6.66 -14.55 -14.66
C PRO A 14 5.98 -14.02 -15.92
N ASN A 15 4.65 -13.93 -15.95
CA ASN A 15 3.93 -13.35 -17.08
C ASN A 15 4.18 -11.85 -17.21
N VAL A 16 4.34 -11.14 -16.08
CA VAL A 16 4.67 -9.71 -16.05
C VAL A 16 6.09 -9.50 -16.59
N GLU A 17 7.04 -10.31 -16.15
CA GLU A 17 8.41 -10.29 -16.67
C GLU A 17 8.45 -10.50 -18.18
N LYS A 18 7.72 -11.51 -18.67
CA LYS A 18 7.63 -11.82 -20.11
C LYS A 18 7.09 -10.64 -20.92
N ILE A 19 5.99 -10.00 -20.49
CA ILE A 19 5.39 -8.89 -21.22
C ILE A 19 6.32 -7.66 -21.22
N MET A 20 6.99 -7.40 -20.08
CA MET A 20 7.95 -6.30 -19.97
C MET A 20 9.14 -6.48 -20.91
N ASP A 21 9.70 -7.69 -21.01
CA ASP A 21 10.80 -8.01 -21.91
C ASP A 21 10.37 -7.87 -23.39
N GLU A 22 9.20 -8.39 -23.75
CA GLU A 22 8.65 -8.25 -25.10
C GLU A 22 8.44 -6.77 -25.48
N VAL A 23 7.80 -6.00 -24.61
CA VAL A 23 7.54 -4.57 -24.85
C VAL A 23 8.85 -3.78 -24.93
N SER A 24 9.81 -4.03 -24.05
CA SER A 24 11.12 -3.36 -24.08
C SER A 24 11.87 -3.56 -25.41
N ARG A 25 11.78 -4.76 -25.99
CA ARG A 25 12.47 -5.08 -27.25
C ARG A 25 11.76 -4.58 -28.50
N LEU A 26 10.41 -4.63 -28.51
CA LEU A 26 9.63 -4.40 -29.72
C LEU A 26 8.94 -3.03 -29.79
N ASN A 27 8.77 -2.34 -28.66
CA ASN A 27 7.96 -1.12 -28.54
C ASN A 27 8.72 0.06 -27.92
N PHE A 28 9.90 0.36 -28.50
CA PHE A 28 10.79 1.44 -28.04
C PHE A 28 10.38 2.84 -28.51
N GLY A 29 9.37 2.97 -29.35
CA GLY A 29 8.95 4.25 -29.93
C GLY A 29 8.39 5.21 -28.87
N ASN A 30 8.74 6.50 -28.97
CA ASN A 30 8.16 7.51 -28.07
C ASN A 30 6.65 7.62 -28.27
N PRO A 31 5.81 7.46 -27.24
CA PRO A 31 4.34 7.49 -27.34
C PRO A 31 3.77 8.81 -27.87
N SER A 32 4.53 9.92 -27.76
CA SER A 32 4.13 11.23 -28.29
C SER A 32 4.36 11.37 -29.79
N SER A 33 5.07 10.42 -30.45
CA SER A 33 5.39 10.48 -31.86
C SER A 33 4.26 9.96 -32.74
N ILE A 34 4.07 10.62 -33.90
CA ILE A 34 2.97 10.29 -34.83
C ILE A 34 3.26 9.07 -35.72
N TYR A 35 4.49 8.59 -35.80
CA TYR A 35 4.87 7.44 -36.61
C TYR A 35 4.45 6.09 -35.94
N SER A 36 4.50 5.00 -36.71
CA SER A 36 3.94 3.70 -36.34
C SER A 36 4.42 3.17 -35.00
N SER A 37 5.72 3.21 -34.69
CA SER A 37 6.25 2.71 -33.41
C SER A 37 5.80 3.55 -32.22
N GLY A 38 5.64 4.87 -32.37
CA GLY A 38 5.08 5.74 -31.34
C GLY A 38 3.61 5.42 -31.07
N ARG A 39 2.80 5.25 -32.14
CA ARG A 39 1.39 4.87 -31.99
C ARG A 39 1.21 3.50 -31.30
N LYS A 40 2.09 2.52 -31.59
CA LYS A 40 2.08 1.21 -30.91
C LYS A 40 2.35 1.37 -29.41
N SER A 41 3.36 2.15 -29.05
CA SER A 41 3.66 2.45 -27.63
C SER A 41 2.50 3.13 -26.94
N LYS A 42 1.88 4.13 -27.58
CA LYS A 42 0.67 4.79 -27.04
C LYS A 42 -0.50 3.81 -26.85
N SER A 43 -0.70 2.90 -27.81
CA SER A 43 -1.76 1.89 -27.71
C SER A 43 -1.56 0.96 -26.50
N ILE A 44 -0.32 0.61 -26.15
CA ILE A 44 -0.02 -0.18 -24.93
C ILE A 44 -0.41 0.58 -23.68
N ILE A 45 -0.04 1.86 -23.59
CA ILE A 45 -0.36 2.72 -22.45
C ILE A 45 -1.89 2.81 -22.27
N GLU A 46 -2.62 3.11 -23.34
CA GLU A 46 -4.08 3.27 -23.28
C GLU A 46 -4.80 1.93 -23.01
N SER A 47 -4.28 0.82 -23.51
CA SER A 47 -4.82 -0.51 -23.19
C SER A 47 -4.62 -0.84 -21.71
N THR A 48 -3.46 -0.54 -21.15
CA THR A 48 -3.19 -0.72 -19.71
C THR A 48 -4.11 0.17 -18.86
N ARG A 49 -4.29 1.44 -19.26
CA ARG A 49 -5.19 2.38 -18.57
C ARG A 49 -6.61 1.82 -18.49
N ARG A 50 -7.12 1.25 -19.58
CA ARG A 50 -8.43 0.60 -19.62
C ARG A 50 -8.50 -0.61 -18.69
N ILE A 51 -7.51 -1.50 -18.69
CA ILE A 51 -7.46 -2.66 -17.79
C ILE A 51 -7.53 -2.23 -16.31
N ILE A 52 -6.80 -1.17 -15.96
CA ILE A 52 -6.83 -0.63 -14.59
C ILE A 52 -8.19 -0.05 -14.27
N ALA A 53 -8.75 0.78 -15.17
CA ALA A 53 -10.05 1.41 -14.96
C ALA A 53 -11.16 0.36 -14.76
N GLU A 54 -11.19 -0.68 -15.60
CA GLU A 54 -12.12 -1.81 -15.44
C GLU A 54 -11.94 -2.52 -14.09
N ALA A 55 -10.69 -2.74 -13.66
CA ALA A 55 -10.39 -3.47 -12.41
C ALA A 55 -10.83 -2.76 -11.13
N ILE A 56 -10.94 -1.43 -11.15
CA ILE A 56 -11.35 -0.62 -9.98
C ILE A 56 -12.69 0.10 -10.21
N GLU A 57 -13.39 -0.20 -11.32
CA GLU A 57 -14.68 0.40 -11.72
C GLU A 57 -14.62 1.93 -11.96
N ALA A 58 -13.49 2.42 -12.46
CA ALA A 58 -13.25 3.81 -12.84
C ALA A 58 -13.46 4.07 -14.34
N ASN A 59 -13.38 5.33 -14.77
CA ASN A 59 -13.25 5.71 -16.17
C ASN A 59 -11.76 5.80 -16.56
N ASN A 60 -11.47 5.64 -17.86
CA ASN A 60 -10.10 5.69 -18.36
C ASN A 60 -9.41 7.04 -18.07
N ASP A 61 -10.14 8.14 -18.18
CA ASP A 61 -9.66 9.50 -17.98
C ASP A 61 -9.43 9.86 -16.49
N GLU A 62 -9.69 8.92 -15.57
CA GLU A 62 -9.47 9.04 -14.14
C GLU A 62 -8.19 8.31 -13.67
N ILE A 63 -7.46 7.62 -14.56
CA ILE A 63 -6.25 6.87 -14.24
C ILE A 63 -5.01 7.62 -14.74
N PHE A 64 -4.02 7.83 -13.89
CA PHE A 64 -2.76 8.52 -14.20
C PHE A 64 -1.57 7.68 -13.78
N PHE A 65 -0.63 7.39 -14.69
CA PHE A 65 0.56 6.62 -14.35
C PHE A 65 1.58 7.44 -13.57
N THR A 66 2.17 6.84 -12.57
CA THR A 66 3.19 7.42 -11.69
C THR A 66 4.37 6.47 -11.54
N GLY A 67 5.46 6.92 -10.94
CA GLY A 67 6.61 6.08 -10.64
C GLY A 67 6.41 5.17 -9.42
N SER A 68 5.43 5.46 -8.55
CA SER A 68 5.16 4.67 -7.34
C SER A 68 3.93 5.20 -6.60
N GLY A 69 3.44 4.45 -5.60
CA GLY A 69 2.46 4.98 -4.64
C GLY A 69 2.97 6.20 -3.88
N THR A 70 4.28 6.26 -3.59
CA THR A 70 4.89 7.46 -2.97
C THR A 70 4.73 8.69 -3.85
N GLU A 71 4.95 8.58 -5.17
CA GLU A 71 4.73 9.71 -6.09
C GLU A 71 3.25 10.10 -6.13
N SER A 72 2.33 9.12 -6.18
CA SER A 72 0.89 9.36 -6.18
C SER A 72 0.45 10.10 -4.90
N ASN A 73 0.88 9.64 -3.72
CA ASN A 73 0.61 10.29 -2.44
C ASN A 73 1.13 11.75 -2.41
N ASN A 74 2.37 11.95 -2.89
CA ASN A 74 2.96 13.27 -2.98
C ASN A 74 2.19 14.19 -3.93
N MET A 75 1.77 13.71 -5.10
CA MET A 75 1.00 14.52 -6.06
C MET A 75 -0.27 15.10 -5.41
N VAL A 76 -1.00 14.27 -4.65
CA VAL A 76 -2.23 14.71 -3.98
C VAL A 76 -1.93 15.71 -2.85
N LEU A 77 -0.99 15.39 -1.97
CA LEU A 77 -0.69 16.22 -0.81
C LEU A 77 -0.07 17.57 -1.20
N TRP A 78 0.92 17.59 -2.11
CA TRP A 78 1.54 18.83 -2.57
C TRP A 78 0.55 19.73 -3.33
N SER A 79 -0.53 19.18 -3.89
CA SER A 79 -1.59 19.98 -4.53
C SER A 79 -2.24 21.00 -3.59
N LEU A 80 -2.21 20.75 -2.26
CA LEU A 80 -2.75 21.66 -1.24
C LEU A 80 -2.08 23.03 -1.22
N ILE A 81 -0.82 23.15 -1.62
CA ILE A 81 -0.13 24.45 -1.64
C ILE A 81 -0.76 25.44 -2.61
N PHE A 82 -1.42 24.96 -3.65
CA PHE A 82 -2.08 25.76 -4.67
C PHE A 82 -3.55 26.08 -4.35
N GLY A 83 -4.16 25.33 -3.41
CA GLY A 83 -5.55 25.54 -2.99
C GLY A 83 -5.70 26.71 -2.01
N GLU A 84 -6.94 27.17 -1.81
CA GLU A 84 -7.27 28.20 -0.83
C GLU A 84 -7.31 27.64 0.60
N LYS A 85 -7.76 26.39 0.77
CA LYS A 85 -7.86 25.71 2.04
C LYS A 85 -6.50 25.13 2.45
N LYS A 86 -6.06 25.42 3.65
CA LYS A 86 -4.69 25.18 4.14
C LYS A 86 -4.64 24.22 5.34
N HIS A 87 -5.54 23.25 5.40
CA HIS A 87 -5.55 22.25 6.45
C HIS A 87 -5.78 20.86 5.87
N VAL A 88 -5.03 19.89 6.37
CA VAL A 88 -5.14 18.46 6.03
C VAL A 88 -5.40 17.62 7.27
N ILE A 89 -6.27 16.62 7.16
CA ILE A 89 -6.51 15.64 8.21
C ILE A 89 -5.94 14.31 7.74
N THR A 90 -5.18 13.64 8.61
CA THR A 90 -4.60 12.31 8.34
C THR A 90 -4.58 11.45 9.60
N SER A 91 -4.17 10.18 9.50
CA SER A 91 -4.03 9.28 10.65
C SER A 91 -2.58 9.18 11.13
N ALA A 92 -2.39 8.85 12.42
CA ALA A 92 -1.07 8.68 13.02
C ALA A 92 -0.31 7.44 12.50
N ILE A 93 -1.01 6.54 11.83
CA ILE A 93 -0.44 5.26 11.33
C ILE A 93 -0.20 5.24 9.83
N GLU A 94 -0.18 6.39 9.18
CA GLU A 94 0.09 6.50 7.74
C GLU A 94 1.51 6.07 7.37
N HIS A 95 1.67 5.68 6.10
CA HIS A 95 2.99 5.44 5.54
C HIS A 95 3.85 6.73 5.56
N PRO A 96 5.18 6.63 5.72
CA PRO A 96 6.08 7.80 5.68
C PRO A 96 5.93 8.70 4.44
N ALA A 97 5.43 8.17 3.31
CA ALA A 97 5.11 8.95 2.11
C ALA A 97 3.93 9.93 2.30
N ILE A 98 3.19 9.83 3.40
CA ILE A 98 2.15 10.77 3.84
C ILE A 98 2.70 11.64 4.97
N LEU A 99 3.11 11.04 6.10
CA LEU A 99 3.49 11.80 7.31
C LEU A 99 4.64 12.77 7.06
N LYS A 100 5.71 12.33 6.37
CA LYS A 100 6.85 13.21 6.06
C LYS A 100 6.51 14.31 5.07
N VAL A 101 5.56 14.09 4.17
CA VAL A 101 5.08 15.14 3.27
C VAL A 101 4.28 16.18 4.05
N ILE A 102 3.41 15.74 4.95
CA ILE A 102 2.63 16.63 5.83
C ILE A 102 3.56 17.48 6.70
N ASP A 103 4.60 16.89 7.30
CA ASP A 103 5.63 17.64 8.03
C ASP A 103 6.29 18.72 7.16
N SER A 104 6.59 18.37 5.89
CA SER A 104 7.19 19.34 4.94
C SER A 104 6.21 20.45 4.55
N LEU A 105 4.93 20.14 4.41
CA LEU A 105 3.88 21.10 4.07
C LEU A 105 3.68 22.20 5.13
N ALA A 106 4.06 21.94 6.37
CA ALA A 106 4.03 22.97 7.43
C ALA A 106 4.86 24.21 7.05
N SER A 107 5.96 24.06 6.30
CA SER A 107 6.77 25.17 5.80
C SER A 107 6.04 26.03 4.74
N PHE A 108 4.93 25.55 4.22
CA PHE A 108 4.05 26.24 3.26
C PHE A 108 2.73 26.71 3.89
N ASN A 109 2.72 26.86 5.22
CA ASN A 109 1.54 27.26 6.00
C ASN A 109 0.34 26.31 5.84
N ILE A 110 0.59 25.02 5.58
CA ILE A 110 -0.45 23.99 5.61
C ILE A 110 -0.49 23.42 7.04
N GLU A 111 -1.61 23.60 7.72
CA GLU A 111 -1.88 22.98 9.02
C GLU A 111 -2.25 21.51 8.87
N SER A 112 -2.00 20.71 9.89
CA SER A 112 -2.43 19.32 9.93
C SER A 112 -3.15 18.96 11.23
N SER A 113 -4.14 18.06 11.13
CA SER A 113 -4.70 17.33 12.26
C SER A 113 -4.41 15.85 12.07
N ILE A 114 -3.71 15.26 13.04
CA ILE A 114 -3.35 13.85 13.02
C ILE A 114 -4.30 13.10 13.94
N LEU A 115 -5.13 12.22 13.37
CA LEU A 115 -6.09 11.42 14.12
C LEU A 115 -5.38 10.26 14.80
N SER A 116 -5.65 10.05 16.07
CA SER A 116 -5.27 8.84 16.78
C SER A 116 -6.04 7.63 16.27
N VAL A 117 -5.56 6.44 16.63
CA VAL A 117 -6.22 5.16 16.34
C VAL A 117 -6.52 4.41 17.65
N ASP A 118 -7.43 3.46 17.58
CA ASP A 118 -7.68 2.54 18.70
C ASP A 118 -6.53 1.50 18.83
N SER A 119 -6.60 0.65 19.85
CA SER A 119 -5.62 -0.42 20.09
C SER A 119 -5.55 -1.46 18.97
N ASN A 120 -6.48 -1.46 18.03
CA ASN A 120 -6.49 -2.32 16.85
C ASN A 120 -6.00 -1.59 15.59
N GLY A 121 -5.61 -0.32 15.70
CA GLY A 121 -5.14 0.49 14.59
C GLY A 121 -6.24 1.04 13.69
N ARG A 122 -7.46 1.27 14.19
CA ARG A 122 -8.56 1.90 13.42
C ARG A 122 -8.80 3.35 13.84
N VAL A 123 -9.04 4.20 12.86
CA VAL A 123 -9.52 5.57 13.05
C VAL A 123 -10.99 5.54 13.46
N ASN A 124 -11.37 6.36 14.44
CA ASN A 124 -12.77 6.56 14.80
C ASN A 124 -13.39 7.66 13.90
N PRO A 125 -14.49 7.38 13.17
CA PRO A 125 -15.17 8.39 12.35
C PRO A 125 -15.62 9.65 13.11
N ALA A 126 -15.95 9.52 14.41
CA ALA A 126 -16.33 10.67 15.23
C ALA A 126 -15.15 11.64 15.44
N ASP A 127 -13.91 11.11 15.55
CA ASP A 127 -12.71 11.93 15.70
C ASP A 127 -12.41 12.71 14.41
N LEU A 128 -12.63 12.06 13.23
CA LEU A 128 -12.55 12.76 11.94
C LEU A 128 -13.52 13.95 11.91
N LYS A 129 -14.79 13.73 12.26
CA LYS A 129 -15.80 14.79 12.25
C LYS A 129 -15.42 15.95 13.18
N SER A 130 -14.86 15.65 14.33
CA SER A 130 -14.41 16.66 15.32
C SER A 130 -13.16 17.45 14.87
N ALA A 131 -12.32 16.87 14.01
CA ALA A 131 -11.09 17.47 13.50
C ALA A 131 -11.32 18.40 12.30
N ILE A 132 -12.50 18.38 11.69
CA ILE A 132 -12.83 19.23 10.52
C ILE A 132 -12.87 20.71 10.92
N LYS A 133 -12.17 21.52 10.14
CA LYS A 133 -12.12 22.99 10.27
C LYS A 133 -12.65 23.65 8.99
N PRO A 134 -13.08 24.93 9.04
CA PRO A 134 -13.53 25.66 7.86
C PRO A 134 -12.50 25.69 6.71
N ASN A 135 -11.21 25.66 7.03
CA ASN A 135 -10.09 25.65 6.09
C ASN A 135 -9.57 24.23 5.77
N THR A 136 -10.28 23.17 6.14
CA THR A 136 -9.90 21.79 5.75
C THR A 136 -10.04 21.60 4.25
N GLY A 137 -8.92 21.30 3.57
CA GLY A 137 -8.81 21.15 2.13
C GLY A 137 -8.66 19.70 1.66
N LEU A 138 -8.25 18.79 2.56
CA LEU A 138 -8.06 17.38 2.22
C LEU A 138 -8.17 16.51 3.47
N ILE A 139 -8.75 15.33 3.32
CA ILE A 139 -8.64 14.22 4.26
C ILE A 139 -7.84 13.13 3.57
N SER A 140 -6.78 12.60 4.22
CA SER A 140 -5.92 11.56 3.66
C SER A 140 -5.73 10.44 4.67
N ILE A 141 -6.42 9.30 4.47
CA ILE A 141 -6.36 8.14 5.37
C ILE A 141 -6.18 6.88 4.54
N MET A 142 -5.15 6.07 4.89
CA MET A 142 -4.85 4.82 4.20
C MET A 142 -6.00 3.82 4.32
N ALA A 143 -6.19 2.99 3.30
CA ALA A 143 -7.24 1.97 3.34
C ALA A 143 -6.86 0.78 4.21
N VAL A 144 -5.59 0.35 4.15
CA VAL A 144 -5.06 -0.81 4.88
C VAL A 144 -3.68 -0.48 5.42
N ASN A 145 -3.47 -0.71 6.71
CA ASN A 145 -2.15 -0.50 7.29
C ASN A 145 -1.15 -1.59 6.86
N ASN A 146 0.05 -1.19 6.50
CA ASN A 146 1.11 -2.06 5.95
C ASN A 146 1.83 -2.91 7.00
N GLU A 147 1.67 -2.63 8.29
CA GLU A 147 2.33 -3.36 9.38
C GLU A 147 1.40 -4.36 10.05
N VAL A 148 0.18 -3.95 10.37
CA VAL A 148 -0.79 -4.76 11.12
C VAL A 148 -1.94 -5.30 10.26
N GLY A 149 -2.03 -4.90 8.98
CA GLY A 149 -3.07 -5.37 8.07
C GLY A 149 -4.48 -4.82 8.35
N THR A 150 -4.65 -3.96 9.35
CA THR A 150 -5.97 -3.41 9.74
C THR A 150 -6.59 -2.59 8.61
N ILE A 151 -7.86 -2.87 8.30
CA ILE A 151 -8.68 -2.15 7.31
C ILE A 151 -9.34 -0.95 7.99
N GLN A 152 -9.16 0.24 7.42
CA GLN A 152 -9.80 1.47 7.90
C GLN A 152 -11.28 1.56 7.46
N PRO A 153 -12.13 2.27 8.18
CA PRO A 153 -13.56 2.43 7.87
C PRO A 153 -13.77 3.47 6.76
N ILE A 154 -13.15 3.27 5.58
CA ILE A 154 -13.07 4.28 4.50
C ILE A 154 -14.45 4.74 4.04
N GLU A 155 -15.43 3.84 3.91
CA GLU A 155 -16.79 4.18 3.48
C GLU A 155 -17.47 5.17 4.44
N GLU A 156 -17.32 4.96 5.77
CA GLU A 156 -17.84 5.88 6.78
C GLU A 156 -17.10 7.21 6.76
N LEU A 157 -15.78 7.19 6.61
CA LEU A 157 -14.94 8.39 6.56
C LEU A 157 -15.21 9.22 5.29
N THR A 158 -15.38 8.59 4.13
CA THR A 158 -15.73 9.28 2.88
C THR A 158 -17.16 9.80 2.88
N GLN A 159 -18.08 9.17 3.62
CA GLN A 159 -19.42 9.72 3.80
C GLN A 159 -19.35 11.07 4.54
N ILE A 160 -18.60 11.14 5.65
CA ILE A 160 -18.37 12.41 6.38
C ILE A 160 -17.72 13.46 5.47
N SER A 161 -16.69 13.04 4.72
CA SER A 161 -15.99 13.91 3.77
C SER A 161 -16.92 14.52 2.73
N ARG A 162 -17.85 13.73 2.17
CA ARG A 162 -18.84 14.18 1.20
C ARG A 162 -19.87 15.15 1.79
N GLU A 163 -20.35 14.87 3.01
CA GLU A 163 -21.28 15.76 3.72
C GLU A 163 -20.69 17.16 3.92
N GLU A 164 -19.37 17.20 4.23
CA GLU A 164 -18.61 18.43 4.46
C GLU A 164 -17.96 19.01 3.17
N LYS A 165 -18.13 18.34 2.02
CA LYS A 165 -17.58 18.74 0.71
C LYS A 165 -16.07 18.91 0.74
N ILE A 166 -15.37 18.02 1.43
CA ILE A 166 -13.90 17.97 1.53
C ILE A 166 -13.41 16.81 0.67
N PRO A 167 -12.43 16.99 -0.23
CA PRO A 167 -11.83 15.88 -0.98
C PRO A 167 -11.21 14.82 -0.05
N PHE A 168 -11.37 13.55 -0.42
CA PHE A 168 -10.79 12.42 0.30
C PHE A 168 -9.74 11.70 -0.55
N HIS A 169 -8.57 11.47 0.03
CA HIS A 169 -7.50 10.65 -0.52
C HIS A 169 -7.32 9.40 0.33
N SER A 170 -7.05 8.26 -0.32
CA SER A 170 -6.64 7.06 0.39
C SER A 170 -5.39 6.42 -0.26
N ASP A 171 -4.39 6.12 0.56
CA ASP A 171 -3.32 5.20 0.18
C ASP A 171 -3.87 3.77 0.18
N THR A 172 -4.10 3.22 -1.03
CA THR A 172 -4.65 1.87 -1.24
C THR A 172 -3.59 0.85 -1.61
N VAL A 173 -2.32 1.20 -1.47
CA VAL A 173 -1.16 0.38 -1.84
C VAL A 173 -1.20 -1.02 -1.19
N GLN A 174 -1.71 -1.14 0.02
CA GLN A 174 -1.86 -2.43 0.70
C GLN A 174 -3.24 -3.08 0.52
N ALA A 175 -4.23 -2.36 -0.03
CA ALA A 175 -5.57 -2.88 -0.24
C ALA A 175 -5.71 -3.65 -1.55
N PHE A 176 -5.16 -3.10 -2.65
CA PHE A 176 -5.30 -3.68 -3.98
C PHE A 176 -4.71 -5.10 -4.06
N GLY A 177 -5.54 -6.02 -4.54
CA GLY A 177 -5.18 -7.44 -4.66
C GLY A 177 -5.22 -8.24 -3.35
N LYS A 178 -5.67 -7.63 -2.22
CA LYS A 178 -5.89 -8.33 -0.94
C LYS A 178 -7.34 -8.26 -0.48
N MET A 179 -8.11 -7.32 -1.00
CA MET A 179 -9.56 -7.19 -0.80
C MET A 179 -10.21 -6.65 -2.06
N PRO A 180 -11.53 -6.83 -2.25
CA PRO A 180 -12.27 -6.15 -3.31
C PRO A 180 -12.10 -4.63 -3.18
N LEU A 181 -11.95 -3.94 -4.31
CA LEU A 181 -11.77 -2.50 -4.34
C LEU A 181 -12.54 -1.91 -5.51
N SER A 182 -13.53 -1.06 -5.22
CA SER A 182 -14.29 -0.28 -6.18
C SER A 182 -14.21 1.19 -5.81
N VAL A 183 -13.89 2.05 -6.76
CA VAL A 183 -13.86 3.51 -6.53
C VAL A 183 -15.24 4.06 -6.20
N LYS A 184 -16.30 3.38 -6.66
CA LYS A 184 -17.69 3.75 -6.38
C LYS A 184 -18.05 3.50 -4.92
N ASP A 185 -17.65 2.33 -4.40
CA ASP A 185 -17.93 1.95 -3.01
C ASP A 185 -17.09 2.77 -2.03
N LEU A 186 -15.81 2.92 -2.32
CA LEU A 186 -14.92 3.75 -1.48
C LEU A 186 -15.32 5.22 -1.49
N GLY A 187 -15.78 5.75 -2.62
CA GLY A 187 -16.28 7.12 -2.72
C GLY A 187 -15.24 8.23 -2.55
N ALA A 188 -13.95 7.89 -2.58
CA ALA A 188 -12.84 8.82 -2.48
C ALA A 188 -12.57 9.55 -3.81
N GLU A 189 -12.01 10.75 -3.73
CA GLU A 189 -11.59 11.51 -4.90
C GLU A 189 -10.23 11.08 -5.46
N TYR A 190 -9.35 10.52 -4.60
CA TYR A 190 -8.01 10.10 -4.99
C TYR A 190 -7.66 8.76 -4.34
N LEU A 191 -7.08 7.83 -5.10
CA LEU A 191 -6.54 6.56 -4.60
C LEU A 191 -5.15 6.33 -5.17
N SER A 192 -4.19 5.98 -4.31
CA SER A 192 -2.79 5.75 -4.69
C SER A 192 -2.46 4.26 -4.74
N PHE A 193 -1.72 3.83 -5.78
CA PHE A 193 -1.37 2.43 -6.03
C PHE A 193 0.10 2.25 -6.38
N SER A 194 0.67 1.08 -6.07
CA SER A 194 2.05 0.75 -6.38
C SER A 194 2.18 -0.71 -6.87
N ALA A 195 2.65 -0.90 -8.09
CA ALA A 195 2.63 -2.19 -8.78
C ALA A 195 3.39 -3.30 -8.03
N HIS A 196 4.50 -2.98 -7.38
CA HIS A 196 5.33 -3.98 -6.69
C HIS A 196 4.70 -4.62 -5.47
N LYS A 197 3.54 -4.18 -5.01
CA LYS A 197 2.78 -4.80 -3.91
C LYS A 197 1.85 -5.91 -4.38
N PHE A 198 1.66 -6.03 -5.69
CA PHE A 198 0.81 -7.05 -6.30
C PHE A 198 1.45 -7.71 -7.53
N TYR A 199 2.75 -8.06 -7.40
CA TYR A 199 3.56 -8.80 -8.40
C TYR A 199 3.83 -8.07 -9.71
N GLY A 200 3.61 -6.76 -9.74
CA GLY A 200 4.02 -5.85 -10.79
C GLY A 200 5.44 -5.32 -10.60
N PRO A 201 5.94 -4.50 -11.55
CA PRO A 201 7.29 -3.95 -11.50
C PRO A 201 7.45 -2.88 -10.42
N LYS A 202 8.67 -2.76 -9.88
CA LYS A 202 9.11 -1.59 -9.09
C LYS A 202 9.23 -0.38 -10.02
N GLY A 203 9.11 0.83 -9.48
CA GLY A 203 9.24 2.06 -10.27
C GLY A 203 8.04 2.37 -11.16
N VAL A 204 6.88 1.76 -10.87
CA VAL A 204 5.59 2.05 -11.53
C VAL A 204 4.47 1.99 -10.51
N GLY A 205 3.57 2.94 -10.61
CA GLY A 205 2.32 3.02 -9.88
C GLY A 205 1.26 3.74 -10.70
N PHE A 206 0.14 4.00 -10.09
CA PHE A 206 -0.89 4.88 -10.67
C PHE A 206 -1.67 5.60 -9.60
N LEU A 207 -2.23 6.73 -9.98
CA LEU A 207 -3.18 7.50 -9.21
C LEU A 207 -4.55 7.38 -9.90
N TYR A 208 -5.57 6.98 -9.16
CA TYR A 208 -6.95 7.28 -9.51
C TYR A 208 -7.26 8.70 -9.04
N LYS A 209 -7.79 9.51 -9.94
CA LYS A 209 -8.31 10.85 -9.66
C LYS A 209 -9.70 10.95 -10.26
N LYS A 210 -10.71 11.11 -9.42
CA LYS A 210 -12.08 11.36 -9.86
C LYS A 210 -12.13 12.54 -10.84
N LYS A 211 -12.87 12.42 -11.92
CA LYS A 211 -12.90 13.42 -12.99
C LYS A 211 -13.15 14.83 -12.49
N SER A 212 -14.05 14.99 -11.52
CA SER A 212 -14.40 16.29 -10.94
C SER A 212 -13.40 16.83 -9.92
N ALA A 213 -12.44 16.02 -9.48
CA ALA A 213 -11.46 16.44 -8.46
C ALA A 213 -10.35 17.29 -9.08
N GLU A 214 -9.92 18.31 -8.35
CA GLU A 214 -8.83 19.20 -8.75
C GLU A 214 -7.47 18.62 -8.32
N LEU A 215 -6.49 18.65 -9.21
CA LEU A 215 -5.13 18.21 -8.91
C LEU A 215 -4.14 19.11 -9.63
N ASN A 216 -3.13 19.58 -8.91
CA ASN A 216 -2.02 20.32 -9.49
C ASN A 216 -0.85 19.35 -9.77
N PRO A 217 -0.17 19.48 -10.93
CA PRO A 217 0.95 18.60 -11.26
C PRO A 217 2.12 18.81 -10.29
N LEU A 218 2.70 17.69 -9.81
CA LEU A 218 3.94 17.72 -9.03
C LEU A 218 5.18 17.75 -9.95
N ILE A 219 5.15 16.98 -11.03
CA ILE A 219 6.23 16.91 -12.02
C ILE A 219 5.78 17.68 -13.25
N ILE A 220 6.37 18.85 -13.45
CA ILE A 220 6.02 19.80 -14.52
C ILE A 220 6.93 19.59 -15.72
N GLY A 221 6.37 19.63 -16.94
CA GLY A 221 7.14 19.46 -18.19
C GLY A 221 6.25 19.32 -19.42
N GLY A 222 6.42 18.23 -20.18
CA GLY A 222 5.60 17.94 -21.36
C GLY A 222 4.16 17.56 -21.05
N GLY A 223 3.35 17.35 -22.09
CA GLY A 223 1.91 17.08 -22.00
C GLY A 223 1.53 15.62 -21.65
N GLN A 224 2.47 14.79 -21.20
CA GLN A 224 2.18 13.41 -20.82
C GLN A 224 1.15 13.37 -19.67
N GLU A 225 0.41 12.27 -19.60
CA GLU A 225 -0.65 12.08 -18.61
C GLU A 225 -1.58 13.32 -18.49
N ASN A 226 -1.97 13.88 -19.62
CA ASN A 226 -2.82 15.08 -19.70
C ASN A 226 -2.24 16.29 -18.93
N SER A 227 -0.93 16.44 -18.90
CA SER A 227 -0.16 17.45 -18.16
C SER A 227 -0.20 17.32 -16.62
N PHE A 228 -0.77 16.24 -16.08
CA PHE A 228 -0.74 15.98 -14.65
C PHE A 228 0.57 15.34 -14.19
N ARG A 229 1.28 14.64 -15.11
CA ARG A 229 2.56 14.02 -14.80
C ARG A 229 3.46 14.00 -16.04
N ALA A 230 4.38 14.94 -16.12
CA ALA A 230 5.28 15.07 -17.24
C ALA A 230 6.41 14.00 -17.23
N GLY A 231 7.08 13.86 -18.36
CA GLY A 231 8.17 12.92 -18.60
C GLY A 231 7.73 11.72 -19.43
N THR A 232 8.60 11.26 -20.33
CA THR A 232 8.32 10.10 -21.19
C THR A 232 7.92 8.88 -20.38
N GLU A 233 6.84 8.25 -20.79
CA GLU A 233 6.22 7.16 -20.06
C GLU A 233 7.09 5.88 -20.07
N ASN A 234 7.13 5.18 -18.95
CA ASN A 234 7.79 3.88 -18.81
C ASN A 234 6.93 2.77 -19.43
N ILE A 235 6.97 2.62 -20.75
CA ILE A 235 6.06 1.77 -21.51
C ILE A 235 6.10 0.31 -21.04
N SER A 236 7.29 -0.25 -20.86
CA SER A 236 7.45 -1.65 -20.42
C SER A 236 6.96 -1.84 -18.98
N GLY A 237 7.25 -0.91 -18.09
CA GLY A 237 6.73 -0.94 -16.72
C GLY A 237 5.22 -0.79 -16.65
N ILE A 238 4.65 0.09 -17.49
CA ILE A 238 3.19 0.28 -17.60
C ILE A 238 2.53 -0.99 -18.14
N ALA A 239 3.09 -1.63 -19.17
CA ALA A 239 2.60 -2.90 -19.70
C ALA A 239 2.64 -4.00 -18.62
N GLY A 240 3.74 -4.08 -17.86
CA GLY A 240 3.88 -4.99 -16.72
C GLY A 240 2.86 -4.74 -15.61
N LEU A 241 2.58 -3.46 -15.30
CA LEU A 241 1.52 -3.09 -14.37
C LEU A 241 0.16 -3.58 -14.85
N GLY A 242 -0.18 -3.40 -16.14
CA GLY A 242 -1.44 -3.86 -16.72
C GLY A 242 -1.63 -5.37 -16.60
N GLU A 243 -0.59 -6.14 -16.90
CA GLU A 243 -0.62 -7.60 -16.75
C GLU A 243 -0.78 -8.02 -15.27
N ALA A 244 -0.09 -7.33 -14.35
CA ALA A 244 -0.25 -7.59 -12.92
C ALA A 244 -1.69 -7.33 -12.44
N VAL A 245 -2.30 -6.22 -12.87
CA VAL A 245 -3.70 -5.88 -12.56
C VAL A 245 -4.65 -6.94 -13.12
N ARG A 246 -4.49 -7.35 -14.39
CA ARG A 246 -5.31 -8.39 -15.03
C ARG A 246 -5.27 -9.70 -14.24
N LEU A 247 -4.06 -10.18 -13.91
CA LEU A 247 -3.86 -11.44 -13.17
C LEU A 247 -4.48 -11.40 -11.76
N ILE A 248 -4.41 -10.25 -11.09
CA ILE A 248 -5.01 -10.06 -9.77
C ILE A 248 -6.54 -10.06 -9.87
N SER A 249 -7.10 -9.29 -10.80
CA SER A 249 -8.56 -9.15 -10.95
C SER A 249 -9.22 -10.47 -11.30
N GLU A 250 -8.61 -11.27 -12.20
CA GLU A 250 -9.13 -12.58 -12.59
C GLU A 250 -9.15 -13.61 -11.44
N LYS A 251 -8.27 -13.47 -10.45
CA LYS A 251 -8.06 -14.49 -9.40
C LYS A 251 -8.19 -13.97 -7.99
N LEU A 252 -8.80 -12.79 -7.79
CA LEU A 252 -8.84 -12.11 -6.49
C LEU A 252 -9.42 -13.00 -5.38
N ASN A 253 -10.59 -13.60 -5.60
CA ASN A 253 -11.23 -14.45 -4.59
C ASN A 253 -10.38 -15.68 -4.26
N ASN A 254 -9.80 -16.33 -5.26
CA ASN A 254 -8.92 -17.50 -5.05
C ASN A 254 -7.68 -17.09 -4.23
N ARG A 255 -7.13 -15.91 -4.49
CA ARG A 255 -6.01 -15.37 -3.74
C ARG A 255 -6.39 -15.06 -2.29
N ILE A 256 -7.52 -14.39 -2.06
CA ILE A 256 -8.03 -14.10 -0.71
C ILE A 256 -8.19 -15.41 0.07
N ASN A 257 -8.84 -16.43 -0.52
CA ASN A 257 -9.04 -17.72 0.11
C ASN A 257 -7.70 -18.39 0.45
N HIS A 258 -6.76 -18.42 -0.50
CA HIS A 258 -5.43 -19.00 -0.28
C HIS A 258 -4.68 -18.29 0.89
N LEU A 259 -4.67 -16.96 0.91
CA LEU A 259 -4.04 -16.20 1.99
C LEU A 259 -4.71 -16.45 3.34
N SER A 260 -6.05 -16.54 3.37
CA SER A 260 -6.83 -16.84 4.59
C SER A 260 -6.55 -18.26 5.11
N GLU A 261 -6.39 -19.24 4.22
CA GLU A 261 -6.03 -20.60 4.60
C GLU A 261 -4.61 -20.68 5.18
N LEU A 262 -3.63 -20.00 4.56
CA LEU A 262 -2.27 -19.92 5.08
C LEU A 262 -2.21 -19.23 6.44
N GLU A 263 -2.93 -18.13 6.60
CA GLU A 263 -3.03 -17.39 7.86
C GLU A 263 -3.63 -18.26 8.97
N SER A 264 -4.76 -18.89 8.70
CA SER A 264 -5.42 -19.78 9.67
C SER A 264 -4.53 -20.95 10.08
N PHE A 265 -3.80 -21.51 9.13
CA PHE A 265 -2.85 -22.58 9.38
C PHE A 265 -1.68 -22.10 10.26
N PHE A 266 -1.10 -20.93 9.93
CA PHE A 266 -0.03 -20.32 10.73
C PHE A 266 -0.50 -20.04 12.17
N ILE A 267 -1.64 -19.37 12.34
CA ILE A 267 -2.22 -19.05 13.66
C ILE A 267 -2.44 -20.31 14.49
N SER A 268 -2.96 -21.38 13.88
CA SER A 268 -3.15 -22.66 14.57
C SER A 268 -1.83 -23.25 15.09
N LYS A 269 -0.77 -23.22 14.25
CA LYS A 269 0.54 -23.72 14.65
C LYS A 269 1.20 -22.86 15.74
N ILE A 270 1.08 -21.54 15.63
CA ILE A 270 1.63 -20.60 16.62
C ILE A 270 0.94 -20.77 17.97
N ASN A 271 -0.39 -20.79 18.01
CA ASN A 271 -1.13 -20.92 19.27
C ASN A 271 -0.79 -22.21 20.03
N ASN A 272 -0.45 -23.28 19.31
CA ASN A 272 -0.05 -24.54 19.93
C ASN A 272 1.38 -24.50 20.52
N GLN A 273 2.30 -23.75 19.92
CA GLN A 273 3.71 -23.71 20.32
C GLN A 273 4.08 -22.48 21.15
N PHE A 274 3.33 -21.38 21.00
CA PHE A 274 3.58 -20.08 21.63
C PHE A 274 2.28 -19.51 22.24
N PRO A 275 1.77 -20.10 23.33
CA PRO A 275 0.48 -19.70 23.91
C PRO A 275 0.46 -18.24 24.41
N ASN A 276 1.63 -17.63 24.62
CA ASN A 276 1.79 -16.24 25.06
C ASN A 276 2.10 -15.27 23.91
N ALA A 277 2.03 -15.70 22.66
CA ALA A 277 2.21 -14.81 21.52
C ALA A 277 1.03 -13.83 21.40
N ILE A 278 1.33 -12.55 21.14
CA ILE A 278 0.32 -11.49 21.08
C ILE A 278 0.18 -11.05 19.62
N TYR A 279 -1.05 -11.15 19.10
CA TYR A 279 -1.37 -10.64 17.74
C TYR A 279 -1.76 -9.18 17.83
N ASN A 280 -1.18 -8.35 16.95
CA ASN A 280 -1.47 -6.93 16.85
C ASN A 280 -2.35 -6.67 15.61
N GLY A 281 -3.18 -5.64 15.68
CA GLY A 281 -4.13 -5.29 14.62
C GLY A 281 -5.56 -5.77 14.91
N HIS A 282 -6.46 -5.52 13.98
CA HIS A 282 -7.89 -5.76 14.20
C HIS A 282 -8.26 -7.23 13.89
N PRO A 283 -8.89 -7.99 14.81
CA PRO A 283 -9.15 -9.42 14.63
C PRO A 283 -10.16 -9.73 13.50
N LYS A 284 -11.03 -8.77 13.13
CA LYS A 284 -12.06 -8.96 12.10
C LYS A 284 -11.82 -8.11 10.86
N TYR A 285 -11.44 -6.84 11.03
CA TYR A 285 -11.24 -5.89 9.93
C TYR A 285 -9.75 -5.83 9.57
N HIS A 286 -9.24 -6.90 8.97
CA HIS A 286 -7.87 -6.98 8.44
C HIS A 286 -7.84 -7.69 7.09
N VAL A 287 -6.82 -7.41 6.29
CA VAL A 287 -6.58 -8.13 5.04
C VAL A 287 -5.88 -9.46 5.33
N PRO A 288 -6.28 -10.55 4.69
CA PRO A 288 -5.68 -11.85 4.93
C PRO A 288 -4.20 -11.89 4.52
N GLY A 289 -3.44 -12.67 5.27
CA GLY A 289 -2.03 -12.94 5.01
C GLY A 289 -1.07 -11.83 5.48
N VAL A 290 -1.53 -10.87 6.28
CA VAL A 290 -0.65 -9.89 6.94
C VAL A 290 -0.80 -10.03 8.45
N ILE A 291 0.23 -10.50 9.12
CA ILE A 291 0.22 -10.83 10.54
C ILE A 291 1.31 -10.02 11.25
N SER A 292 0.94 -9.28 12.26
CA SER A 292 1.83 -8.64 13.22
C SER A 292 1.74 -9.41 14.54
N ILE A 293 2.87 -9.96 15.00
CA ILE A 293 2.90 -10.84 16.16
C ILE A 293 4.09 -10.54 17.06
N SER A 294 3.86 -10.44 18.36
CA SER A 294 4.89 -10.15 19.36
C SER A 294 5.22 -11.39 20.18
N PHE A 295 6.51 -11.63 20.40
CA PHE A 295 7.04 -12.70 21.25
C PHE A 295 7.78 -12.10 22.45
N ALA A 296 7.06 -11.87 23.54
CA ALA A 296 7.60 -11.19 24.74
C ALA A 296 8.97 -11.75 25.18
N GLY A 297 9.89 -10.87 25.52
CA GLY A 297 11.25 -11.21 25.94
C GLY A 297 12.24 -11.56 24.80
N HIS A 298 11.81 -11.53 23.55
CA HIS A 298 12.66 -11.86 22.39
C HIS A 298 12.79 -10.67 21.45
N SER A 299 13.99 -10.12 21.32
CA SER A 299 14.26 -9.01 20.41
C SER A 299 14.07 -9.42 18.93
N SER A 300 13.23 -8.69 18.22
CA SER A 300 12.88 -8.99 16.82
C SER A 300 14.08 -8.98 15.88
N ASP A 301 15.07 -8.12 16.09
CA ASP A 301 16.30 -8.07 15.29
C ASP A 301 17.14 -9.34 15.44
N VAL A 302 17.25 -9.88 16.66
CA VAL A 302 17.95 -11.15 16.91
C VAL A 302 17.22 -12.31 16.26
N VAL A 303 15.87 -12.35 16.37
CA VAL A 303 15.06 -13.40 15.74
C VAL A 303 15.20 -13.33 14.22
N LEU A 304 15.07 -12.13 13.64
CA LEU A 304 15.21 -11.89 12.19
C LEU A 304 16.60 -12.32 11.69
N ALA A 305 17.67 -11.93 12.37
CA ALA A 305 19.03 -12.31 11.98
C ALA A 305 19.26 -13.83 12.03
N LYS A 306 18.65 -14.54 13.00
CA LYS A 306 18.73 -16.00 13.08
C LYS A 306 17.93 -16.68 11.97
N LEU A 307 16.74 -16.17 11.65
CA LEU A 307 15.91 -16.69 10.55
C LEU A 307 16.56 -16.46 9.18
N ASP A 308 17.10 -15.26 8.94
CA ASP A 308 17.83 -14.93 7.69
C ASP A 308 19.00 -15.89 7.43
N ARG A 309 19.79 -16.23 8.47
CA ARG A 309 20.86 -17.25 8.38
C ARG A 309 20.34 -18.63 7.98
N LYS A 310 19.05 -18.90 8.17
CA LYS A 310 18.36 -20.13 7.73
C LYS A 310 17.68 -19.98 6.36
N GLY A 311 17.84 -18.82 5.72
CA GLY A 311 17.21 -18.50 4.45
C GLY A 311 15.69 -18.25 4.56
N ILE A 312 15.22 -17.78 5.71
CA ILE A 312 13.82 -17.40 5.95
C ILE A 312 13.75 -15.89 6.09
N GLU A 313 13.03 -15.25 5.17
CA GLU A 313 12.98 -13.79 5.05
C GLU A 313 11.62 -13.25 5.53
N LEU A 314 11.62 -12.37 6.54
CA LEU A 314 10.47 -11.62 7.06
C LEU A 314 10.93 -10.29 7.67
N SER A 315 10.01 -9.49 8.22
CA SER A 315 10.29 -8.14 8.69
C SER A 315 9.80 -7.91 10.13
N SER A 316 10.27 -6.84 10.78
CA SER A 316 9.73 -6.34 12.05
C SER A 316 8.65 -5.25 11.89
N GLY A 317 8.20 -4.97 10.67
CA GLY A 317 7.25 -3.88 10.41
C GLY A 317 7.93 -2.55 10.13
N SER A 318 8.81 -2.08 11.00
CA SER A 318 9.61 -0.86 10.78
C SER A 318 10.91 -1.17 10.04
N ALA A 319 10.88 -1.27 8.71
CA ALA A 319 12.08 -1.37 7.89
C ALA A 319 12.81 -0.02 7.87
N CYS A 320 13.72 0.21 8.81
CA CYS A 320 14.61 1.37 8.78
C CYS A 320 15.89 1.03 8.02
N GLY A 321 16.23 1.82 7.00
CA GLY A 321 17.46 1.71 6.21
C GLY A 321 18.77 1.94 6.99
N SER A 322 18.73 2.06 8.33
CA SER A 322 19.88 2.30 9.20
C SER A 322 20.43 1.03 9.88
N GLY A 323 19.85 -0.15 9.63
CA GLY A 323 20.31 -1.41 10.26
C GLY A 323 20.02 -1.54 11.77
N ILE A 324 19.45 -0.54 12.41
CA ILE A 324 19.04 -0.58 13.81
C ILE A 324 17.52 -0.67 13.87
N VAL A 325 17.00 -1.71 14.51
CA VAL A 325 15.56 -1.85 14.75
C VAL A 325 15.12 -0.77 15.73
N LYS A 326 14.20 0.08 15.28
CA LYS A 326 13.53 1.07 16.13
C LYS A 326 12.08 0.63 16.37
N PRO A 327 11.48 1.00 17.52
CA PRO A 327 10.06 0.77 17.72
C PRO A 327 9.23 1.31 16.55
N SER A 328 8.28 0.50 16.07
CA SER A 328 7.32 0.92 15.05
C SER A 328 6.46 2.07 15.58
N MET A 329 6.34 3.14 14.81
CA MET A 329 5.42 4.23 15.13
C MET A 329 3.95 3.78 15.10
N VAL A 330 3.61 2.87 14.17
CA VAL A 330 2.26 2.29 14.07
C VAL A 330 1.88 1.59 15.38
N LEU A 331 2.72 0.69 15.87
CA LEU A 331 2.48 -0.05 17.11
C LEU A 331 2.46 0.89 18.33
N LYS A 332 3.30 1.93 18.34
CA LYS A 332 3.31 2.93 19.38
C LYS A 332 1.99 3.73 19.43
N GLU A 333 1.49 4.16 18.27
CA GLU A 333 0.22 4.88 18.16
C GLU A 333 -0.99 4.00 18.52
N MET A 334 -0.86 2.67 18.43
CA MET A 334 -1.83 1.69 18.93
C MET A 334 -1.74 1.48 20.45
N GLY A 335 -0.81 2.15 21.16
CA GLY A 335 -0.63 2.02 22.60
C GLY A 335 0.20 0.80 23.04
N ILE A 336 0.92 0.16 22.10
CA ILE A 336 1.79 -0.99 22.39
C ILE A 336 3.09 -0.49 23.00
N SER A 337 3.51 -1.08 24.12
CA SER A 337 4.75 -0.71 24.82
C SER A 337 5.99 -0.91 23.95
N ASP A 338 7.04 -0.13 24.19
CA ASP A 338 8.29 -0.24 23.43
C ASP A 338 8.90 -1.65 23.55
N GLU A 339 8.77 -2.31 24.70
CA GLU A 339 9.24 -3.69 24.92
C GLU A 339 8.52 -4.69 24.00
N GLN A 340 7.19 -4.64 23.98
CA GLN A 340 6.38 -5.49 23.10
C GLN A 340 6.62 -5.15 21.62
N ASN A 341 6.74 -3.87 21.30
CA ASN A 341 7.00 -3.37 19.96
C ASN A 341 8.32 -3.93 19.40
N LEU A 342 9.43 -3.87 20.19
CA LEU A 342 10.74 -4.41 19.82
C LEU A 342 10.76 -5.95 19.75
N SER A 343 9.75 -6.63 20.25
CA SER A 343 9.59 -8.09 20.15
C SER A 343 8.63 -8.52 19.03
N THR A 344 8.21 -7.58 18.15
CA THR A 344 7.18 -7.83 17.14
C THR A 344 7.79 -8.18 15.78
N LEU A 345 7.26 -9.22 15.16
CA LEU A 345 7.53 -9.64 13.78
C LEU A 345 6.33 -9.35 12.91
N ARG A 346 6.58 -8.92 11.67
CA ARG A 346 5.58 -8.88 10.62
C ARG A 346 5.81 -10.03 9.64
N ILE A 347 4.80 -10.87 9.47
CA ILE A 347 4.79 -11.98 8.52
C ILE A 347 3.74 -11.65 7.46
N SER A 348 4.11 -11.72 6.20
CA SER A 348 3.15 -11.47 5.13
C SER A 348 3.28 -12.51 4.02
N PHE A 349 2.18 -13.26 3.81
CA PHE A 349 2.10 -14.33 2.83
C PHE A 349 1.83 -13.80 1.42
N GLY A 350 2.27 -14.58 0.44
CA GLY A 350 2.05 -14.33 -0.97
C GLY A 350 1.53 -15.57 -1.71
N ARG A 351 1.35 -15.41 -3.02
CA ARG A 351 0.75 -16.45 -3.91
C ARG A 351 1.52 -17.76 -3.93
N SER A 352 2.82 -17.74 -3.66
CA SER A 352 3.70 -18.90 -3.78
C SER A 352 3.96 -19.60 -2.46
N ASN A 353 3.57 -19.01 -1.33
CA ASN A 353 3.79 -19.64 -0.04
C ASN A 353 2.94 -20.89 0.12
N THR A 354 3.47 -21.85 0.87
CA THR A 354 2.84 -23.16 1.13
C THR A 354 2.77 -23.43 2.63
N LYS A 355 1.96 -24.42 3.02
CA LYS A 355 1.86 -24.88 4.42
C LYS A 355 3.18 -25.46 4.91
N GLU A 356 3.94 -26.14 4.03
CA GLU A 356 5.26 -26.70 4.33
C GLU A 356 6.27 -25.61 4.68
N GLU A 357 6.26 -24.50 3.93
CA GLU A 357 7.10 -23.33 4.25
C GLU A 357 6.72 -22.70 5.62
N ILE A 358 5.43 -22.64 5.94
CA ILE A 358 4.96 -22.19 7.26
C ILE A 358 5.43 -23.13 8.37
N GLU A 359 5.41 -24.44 8.17
CA GLU A 359 5.94 -25.40 9.15
C GLU A 359 7.46 -25.21 9.39
N ILE A 360 8.20 -24.93 8.33
CA ILE A 360 9.63 -24.61 8.44
C ILE A 360 9.81 -23.34 9.29
N LEU A 361 9.05 -22.25 9.00
CA LEU A 361 9.10 -21.02 9.77
C LEU A 361 8.78 -21.26 11.26
N VAL A 362 7.68 -21.94 11.55
CA VAL A 362 7.23 -22.18 12.94
C VAL A 362 8.22 -23.05 13.71
N ASN A 363 8.81 -24.06 13.08
CA ASN A 363 9.83 -24.91 13.70
C ASN A 363 11.11 -24.12 14.00
N GLU A 364 11.57 -23.24 13.10
CA GLU A 364 12.75 -22.41 13.37
C GLU A 364 12.45 -21.34 14.43
N LEU A 365 11.25 -20.72 14.43
CA LEU A 365 10.82 -19.84 15.52
C LEU A 365 10.86 -20.59 16.87
N ASN A 366 10.38 -21.83 16.92
CA ASN A 366 10.39 -22.63 18.16
C ASN A 366 11.81 -22.89 18.66
N ARG A 367 12.75 -23.19 17.77
CA ARG A 367 14.18 -23.37 18.13
C ARG A 367 14.84 -22.08 18.61
N ILE A 368 14.40 -20.93 18.07
CA ILE A 368 15.01 -19.63 18.40
C ILE A 368 14.48 -19.09 19.74
N ILE A 369 13.18 -19.30 20.00
CA ILE A 369 12.45 -18.70 21.13
C ILE A 369 12.41 -19.64 22.33
N ASN A 370 12.20 -20.93 22.13
CA ASN A 370 12.02 -21.91 23.21
C ASN A 370 13.24 -22.82 23.42
N GLY A 371 14.24 -22.82 22.52
CA GLY A 371 15.48 -23.59 22.63
C GLY A 371 16.62 -22.68 22.98
#